data_412d8011f6bee99beaa41eb970b26d6f
#
_entry.id   412d8011f6bee99beaa41eb970b26d6f
#
_cell.length_a   1.000
_cell.length_b   1.000
_cell.length_c   1.000
_cell.angle_alpha   90.00
_cell.angle_beta   90.00
_cell.angle_gamma   90.00
#
_symmetry.space_group_name_H-M   'P 1'
#
loop_
_entity.id
_entity.type
_entity.pdbx_description
1 polymer ?
#
loop_
_entity_poly.entity_id
_entity_poly.type
_entity_poly.pdbx_seq_one_letter_code
_entity_poly.pdbx_strand_id
1 'polypeptide(L)'
;MANSVSLRVSGAPDQVRAIVEAALSPEGFRFTWENAGQGIVEKGTRAKAMLLGAFATHYKYHLLLRPQPDGSVVVELGLATTGLSGGATGAVKLRRKLDEVGRILTTAFQTSGTLIQA
;
A
#
# COMPACT_ATOMS: atom_id res chain seq x y z
N MET A 1 -2.53 -0.52 -16.71
CA MET A 1 -2.49 -0.67 -15.24
C MET A 1 -1.40 0.18 -14.65
N ALA A 2 -1.72 0.89 -13.59
CA ALA A 2 -0.73 1.70 -12.91
C ALA A 2 0.19 0.84 -12.06
N ASN A 3 1.45 1.26 -11.93
CA ASN A 3 2.42 0.63 -11.03
C ASN A 3 2.44 1.30 -9.64
N SER A 4 1.62 2.30 -9.46
CA SER A 4 1.47 3.00 -8.18
C SER A 4 0.08 3.60 -8.05
N VAL A 5 -0.30 3.84 -6.79
CA VAL A 5 -1.54 4.53 -6.42
C VAL A 5 -1.15 5.74 -5.59
N SER A 6 -1.76 6.89 -5.87
CA SER A 6 -1.46 8.13 -5.17
C SER A 6 -2.75 8.78 -4.70
N LEU A 7 -2.78 9.17 -3.43
CA LEU A 7 -3.93 9.84 -2.81
C LEU A 7 -3.45 11.11 -2.12
N ARG A 8 -4.25 12.17 -2.19
CA ARG A 8 -3.98 13.39 -1.44
C ARG A 8 -4.99 13.50 -0.32
N VAL A 9 -4.51 13.63 0.89
CA VAL A 9 -5.35 13.62 2.08
C VAL A 9 -4.96 14.76 3.01
N SER A 10 -5.88 15.18 3.88
CA SER A 10 -5.61 16.17 4.92
C SER A 10 -5.27 15.48 6.22
N GLY A 11 -4.60 16.19 7.12
CA GLY A 11 -4.26 15.73 8.44
C GLY A 11 -2.75 15.64 8.68
N ALA A 12 -2.38 15.38 9.92
CA ALA A 12 -0.97 15.20 10.28
C ALA A 12 -0.47 13.85 9.77
N PRO A 13 0.82 13.73 9.41
CA PRO A 13 1.37 12.46 8.94
C PRO A 13 1.11 11.28 9.87
N ASP A 14 1.14 11.49 11.19
CA ASP A 14 0.85 10.43 12.16
C ASP A 14 -0.58 9.93 12.08
N GLN A 15 -1.53 10.84 11.86
CA GLN A 15 -2.93 10.48 11.66
C GLN A 15 -3.14 9.72 10.37
N VAL A 16 -2.50 10.18 9.29
CA VAL A 16 -2.55 9.53 7.98
C VAL A 16 -2.01 8.10 8.09
N ARG A 17 -0.87 7.95 8.75
CA ARG A 17 -0.27 6.63 9.00
C ARG A 17 -1.24 5.71 9.76
N ALA A 18 -1.87 6.22 10.80
CA ALA A 18 -2.80 5.43 11.60
C ALA A 18 -4.00 4.96 10.77
N ILE A 19 -4.52 5.81 9.88
CA ILE A 19 -5.62 5.44 9.00
C ILE A 19 -5.19 4.35 8.02
N VAL A 20 -4.01 4.47 7.43
CA VAL A 20 -3.47 3.46 6.51
C VAL A 20 -3.33 2.12 7.23
N GLU A 21 -2.74 2.12 8.41
CA GLU A 21 -2.55 0.89 9.19
C GLU A 21 -3.90 0.27 9.57
N ALA A 22 -4.84 1.08 10.03
CA ALA A 22 -6.16 0.60 10.43
C ALA A 22 -6.94 0.03 9.23
N ALA A 23 -6.74 0.58 8.04
CA ALA A 23 -7.43 0.11 6.83
C ALA A 23 -6.86 -1.20 6.30
N LEU A 24 -5.55 -1.39 6.37
CA LEU A 24 -4.88 -2.52 5.72
C LEU A 24 -4.55 -3.67 6.67
N SER A 25 -4.43 -3.43 7.97
CA SER A 25 -4.17 -4.51 8.94
C SER A 25 -5.24 -5.60 8.92
N PRO A 26 -6.55 -5.28 8.87
CA PRO A 26 -7.57 -6.32 8.78
C PRO A 26 -7.50 -7.16 7.52
N GLU A 27 -6.87 -6.63 6.46
CA GLU A 27 -6.67 -7.34 5.20
C GLU A 27 -5.45 -8.26 5.21
N GLY A 28 -4.74 -8.33 6.34
CA GLY A 28 -3.58 -9.19 6.51
C GLY A 28 -2.25 -8.56 6.13
N PHE A 29 -2.21 -7.26 5.91
CA PHE A 29 -0.97 -6.57 5.59
C PHE A 29 -0.18 -6.25 6.86
N ARG A 30 1.15 -6.32 6.74
CA ARG A 30 2.10 -5.94 7.77
C ARG A 30 2.87 -4.72 7.31
N PHE A 31 3.28 -3.90 8.27
CA PHE A 31 4.02 -2.67 8.00
C PHE A 31 5.40 -2.74 8.61
N THR A 32 6.39 -2.30 7.84
CA THR A 32 7.77 -2.09 8.33
C THR A 32 8.14 -0.66 7.99
N TRP A 33 8.23 0.20 9.00
CA TRP A 33 8.54 1.61 8.80
C TRP A 33 10.04 1.84 8.87
N GLU A 34 10.59 2.47 7.83
CA GLU A 34 12.01 2.85 7.79
C GLU A 34 12.21 4.21 8.45
N ASN A 35 11.22 5.10 8.32
CA ASN A 35 11.17 6.40 8.95
C ASN A 35 9.72 6.87 8.99
N ALA A 36 9.46 8.11 9.41
CA ALA A 36 8.10 8.64 9.57
C ALA A 36 7.33 8.72 8.24
N GLY A 37 8.01 8.84 7.12
CA GLY A 37 7.38 9.03 5.81
C GLY A 37 7.61 7.90 4.82
N GLN A 38 8.24 6.80 5.22
CA GLN A 38 8.61 5.74 4.30
C GLN A 38 8.52 4.38 4.97
N GLY A 39 7.85 3.45 4.31
CA GLY A 39 7.71 2.10 4.84
C GLY A 39 7.46 1.07 3.75
N ILE A 40 7.36 -0.17 4.21
CA ILE A 40 7.05 -1.33 3.38
C ILE A 40 5.75 -1.92 3.90
N VAL A 41 4.84 -2.24 2.99
CA VAL A 41 3.58 -2.91 3.28
C VAL A 41 3.61 -4.28 2.62
N GLU A 42 3.41 -5.33 3.39
CA GLU A 42 3.52 -6.70 2.90
C GLU A 42 2.34 -7.56 3.33
N LYS A 43 1.95 -8.49 2.46
CA LYS A 43 1.01 -9.56 2.77
C LYS A 43 1.58 -10.87 2.28
N GLY A 44 1.49 -11.91 3.12
CA GLY A 44 2.13 -13.19 2.83
C GLY A 44 3.61 -13.18 3.18
N THR A 45 4.31 -14.24 2.84
CA THR A 45 5.75 -14.33 3.04
C THR A 45 6.40 -14.90 1.80
N ARG A 46 7.65 -14.54 1.58
CA ARG A 46 8.44 -15.08 0.49
C ARG A 46 8.61 -16.60 0.62
N ALA A 47 8.81 -17.08 1.85
CA ALA A 47 8.96 -18.50 2.11
C ALA A 47 7.71 -19.27 1.72
N LYS A 48 6.52 -18.80 2.12
CA LYS A 48 5.26 -19.44 1.75
C LYS A 48 5.02 -19.40 0.24
N ALA A 49 5.33 -18.29 -0.42
CA ALA A 49 5.19 -18.17 -1.86
C ALA A 49 6.08 -19.17 -2.58
N MET A 50 7.30 -19.40 -2.09
CA MET A 50 8.22 -20.37 -2.67
C MET A 50 7.77 -21.81 -2.46
N LEU A 51 7.17 -22.12 -1.30
CA LEU A 51 6.72 -23.46 -0.96
C LEU A 51 5.39 -23.84 -1.57
N LEU A 52 4.46 -22.88 -1.65
CA LEU A 52 3.08 -23.12 -2.06
C LEU A 52 2.79 -22.63 -3.49
N GLY A 53 3.76 -22.02 -4.13
CA GLY A 53 3.63 -21.56 -5.51
C GLY A 53 2.50 -20.56 -5.69
N ALA A 54 1.63 -20.83 -6.69
CA ALA A 54 0.55 -19.91 -7.05
C ALA A 54 -0.54 -19.77 -5.96
N PHE A 55 -0.54 -20.63 -4.96
CA PHE A 55 -1.55 -20.60 -3.89
C PHE A 55 -1.21 -19.61 -2.78
N ALA A 56 0.02 -19.11 -2.74
CA ALA A 56 0.44 -18.13 -1.74
C ALA A 56 1.31 -17.08 -2.43
N THR A 57 0.77 -15.90 -2.61
CA THR A 57 1.49 -14.79 -3.25
C THR A 57 2.01 -13.84 -2.17
N HIS A 58 3.26 -13.45 -2.32
CA HIS A 58 3.87 -12.44 -1.48
C HIS A 58 3.66 -11.06 -2.12
N TYR A 59 2.82 -10.25 -1.50
CA TYR A 59 2.56 -8.89 -1.94
C TYR A 59 3.43 -7.93 -1.15
N LYS A 60 4.23 -7.14 -1.84
CA LYS A 60 5.14 -6.20 -1.20
C LYS A 60 5.11 -4.86 -1.95
N TYR A 61 4.84 -3.79 -1.22
CA TYR A 61 4.71 -2.45 -1.79
C TYR A 61 5.50 -1.44 -0.98
N HIS A 62 6.02 -0.41 -1.65
CA HIS A 62 6.57 0.77 -1.00
C HIS A 62 5.43 1.71 -0.64
N LEU A 63 5.45 2.23 0.57
CA LEU A 63 4.51 3.21 1.05
C LEU A 63 5.26 4.49 1.38
N LEU A 64 4.85 5.60 0.77
CA LEU A 64 5.43 6.92 1.02
C LEU A 64 4.35 7.87 1.51
N LEU A 65 4.65 8.60 2.56
CA LEU A 65 3.82 9.68 3.09
C LEU A 65 4.59 10.97 2.90
N ARG A 66 4.14 11.81 1.98
CA ARG A 66 4.85 13.04 1.62
C ARG A 66 4.07 14.27 2.09
N PRO A 67 4.45 14.89 3.22
CA PRO A 67 3.82 16.13 3.65
C PRO A 67 4.01 17.23 2.61
N GLN A 68 2.93 17.99 2.37
CA GLN A 68 2.94 19.09 1.39
C GLN A 68 2.93 20.43 2.11
N PRO A 69 3.40 21.51 1.45
CA PRO A 69 3.41 22.85 2.05
C PRO A 69 2.05 23.37 2.47
N ASP A 70 0.97 22.89 1.84
CA ASP A 70 -0.40 23.30 2.15
C ASP A 70 -1.03 22.55 3.33
N GLY A 71 -0.26 21.69 4.01
CA GLY A 71 -0.75 20.92 5.14
C GLY A 71 -1.37 19.58 4.75
N SER A 72 -1.43 19.26 3.47
CA SER A 72 -1.89 17.94 3.03
C SER A 72 -0.75 16.93 3.03
N VAL A 73 -1.11 15.66 2.86
CA VAL A 73 -0.14 14.56 2.73
C VAL A 73 -0.47 13.79 1.46
N VAL A 74 0.54 13.54 0.65
CA VAL A 74 0.40 12.63 -0.49
C VAL A 74 0.77 11.22 -0.01
N VAL A 75 -0.17 10.30 -0.10
CA VAL A 75 0.04 8.88 0.20
C VAL A 75 0.30 8.18 -1.13
N GLU A 76 1.47 7.60 -1.27
CA GLU A 76 1.85 6.90 -2.49
C GLU A 76 2.20 5.45 -2.17
N LEU A 77 1.57 4.54 -2.89
CA LEU A 77 1.82 3.11 -2.75
C LEU A 77 2.25 2.56 -4.11
N GLY A 78 3.42 1.97 -4.17
CA GLY A 78 3.99 1.45 -5.41
C GLY A 78 4.56 0.05 -5.28
N LEU A 79 4.79 -0.61 -6.42
CA LEU A 79 5.40 -1.92 -6.44
C LEU A 79 6.82 -1.83 -5.87
N ALA A 80 7.11 -2.67 -4.89
CA ALA A 80 8.35 -2.58 -4.12
C ALA A 80 9.53 -3.29 -4.79
N THR A 81 9.28 -4.26 -5.63
CA THR A 81 10.36 -5.03 -6.19
C THR A 81 10.19 -5.32 -7.65
N THR A 82 11.31 -5.46 -8.30
CA THR A 82 11.41 -5.93 -9.65
C THR A 82 11.54 -7.44 -9.73
N GLY A 83 11.80 -8.10 -8.62
CA GLY A 83 11.97 -9.54 -8.56
C GLY A 83 10.63 -10.24 -8.44
N LEU A 84 9.83 -10.18 -9.48
CA LEU A 84 8.52 -10.82 -9.49
C LEU A 84 8.68 -12.32 -9.72
N SER A 85 8.58 -13.08 -8.65
CA SER A 85 8.46 -14.53 -8.79
C SER A 85 7.08 -14.83 -9.36
N GLY A 86 7.03 -15.67 -10.37
CA GLY A 86 5.79 -16.01 -11.05
C GLY A 86 5.58 -15.31 -12.37
N GLY A 87 6.54 -14.53 -12.84
CA GLY A 87 6.53 -13.93 -14.17
C GLY A 87 5.33 -12.99 -14.39
N ALA A 88 4.74 -13.08 -15.60
CA ALA A 88 3.62 -12.20 -15.97
C ALA A 88 2.39 -12.39 -15.09
N THR A 89 2.12 -13.62 -14.65
CA THR A 89 0.98 -13.91 -13.76
C THR A 89 1.17 -13.23 -12.41
N GLY A 90 2.39 -13.29 -11.86
CA GLY A 90 2.70 -12.61 -10.61
C GLY A 90 2.58 -11.11 -10.72
N ALA A 91 3.01 -10.52 -11.83
CA ALA A 91 2.89 -9.09 -12.07
C ALA A 91 1.41 -8.65 -12.12
N VAL A 92 0.57 -9.42 -12.80
CA VAL A 92 -0.87 -9.12 -12.88
C VAL A 92 -1.51 -9.17 -11.49
N LYS A 93 -1.19 -10.19 -10.69
CA LYS A 93 -1.72 -10.32 -9.33
C LYS A 93 -1.30 -9.14 -8.45
N LEU A 94 -0.05 -8.72 -8.54
CA LEU A 94 0.46 -7.59 -7.77
C LEU A 94 -0.25 -6.29 -8.14
N ARG A 95 -0.50 -6.06 -9.43
CA ARG A 95 -1.21 -4.86 -9.88
C ARG A 95 -2.67 -4.86 -9.48
N ARG A 96 -3.34 -6.01 -9.57
CA ARG A 96 -4.73 -6.14 -9.12
C ARG A 96 -4.86 -5.86 -7.63
N LYS A 97 -3.95 -6.41 -6.83
CA LYS A 97 -3.92 -6.17 -5.39
C LYS A 97 -3.63 -4.71 -5.09
N LEU A 98 -2.77 -4.07 -5.87
CA LEU A 98 -2.48 -2.64 -5.72
C LEU A 98 -3.73 -1.80 -5.97
N ASP A 99 -4.50 -2.11 -7.01
CA ASP A 99 -5.76 -1.41 -7.29
C ASP A 99 -6.78 -1.62 -6.17
N GLU A 100 -6.87 -2.85 -5.65
CA GLU A 100 -7.74 -3.17 -4.52
C GLU A 100 -7.34 -2.40 -3.27
N VAL A 101 -6.06 -2.37 -2.95
CA VAL A 101 -5.54 -1.62 -1.80
C VAL A 101 -5.81 -0.12 -1.99
N GLY A 102 -5.65 0.39 -3.19
CA GLY A 102 -5.97 1.78 -3.50
C GLY A 102 -7.44 2.10 -3.22
N ARG A 103 -8.35 1.21 -3.57
CA ARG A 103 -9.78 1.40 -3.27
C ARG A 103 -10.06 1.34 -1.78
N ILE A 104 -9.41 0.43 -1.06
CA ILE A 104 -9.56 0.32 0.40
C ILE A 104 -9.12 1.62 1.08
N LEU A 105 -7.97 2.14 0.68
CA LEU A 105 -7.45 3.39 1.23
C LEU A 105 -8.34 4.58 0.88
N THR A 106 -8.80 4.66 -0.37
CA THR A 106 -9.72 5.72 -0.79
C THR A 106 -10.97 5.72 0.08
N THR A 107 -11.58 4.56 0.30
CA THR A 107 -12.76 4.42 1.14
C THR A 107 -12.46 4.82 2.59
N ALA A 108 -11.32 4.40 3.12
CA ALA A 108 -10.95 4.71 4.50
C ALA A 108 -10.80 6.22 4.70
N PHE A 109 -10.14 6.91 3.77
CA PHE A 109 -9.98 8.36 3.85
C PHE A 109 -11.28 9.11 3.59
N GLN A 110 -12.14 8.61 2.72
CA GLN A 110 -13.47 9.17 2.52
C GLN A 110 -14.30 9.06 3.80
N THR A 111 -14.27 7.90 4.45
CA THR A 111 -15.00 7.66 5.69
C THR A 111 -14.50 8.56 6.82
N SER A 112 -13.20 8.80 6.89
CA SER A 112 -12.63 9.71 7.89
C SER A 112 -12.85 11.20 7.55
N GLY A 113 -13.30 11.49 6.34
CA GLY A 113 -13.51 12.87 5.89
C GLY A 113 -12.23 13.60 5.53
N THR A 114 -11.14 12.89 5.32
CA THR A 114 -9.83 13.50 5.07
C THR A 114 -9.34 13.38 3.62
N LEU A 115 -10.05 12.63 2.77
CA LEU A 115 -9.67 12.51 1.37
C LEU A 115 -9.87 13.83 0.62
N ILE A 116 -8.81 14.31 -0.03
CA ILE A 116 -8.85 15.51 -0.86
C ILE A 116 -8.99 15.11 -2.33
N GLN A 117 -8.14 14.18 -2.75
CA GLN A 117 -8.11 13.74 -4.14
C GLN A 117 -7.55 12.33 -4.23
N ALA A 118 -8.22 11.50 -5.00
CA ALA A 118 -7.77 10.13 -5.25
C ALA A 118 -6.96 10.04 -6.54
#